data_8f120b8e7dec439f067aa1bb57fef5ee
#
_entry.id   8f120b8e7dec439f067aa1bb57fef5ee
#
_cell.length_a   1.000
_cell.length_b   1.000
_cell.length_c   1.000
_cell.angle_alpha   90.00
_cell.angle_beta   90.00
_cell.angle_gamma   90.00
#
_symmetry.space_group_name_H-M   'P 1'
#
loop_
_entity.id
_entity.type
_entity.pdbx_description
1 polymer ?
#
loop_
_entity_poly.entity_id
_entity_poly.type
_entity_poly.pdbx_seq_one_letter_code
_entity_poly.pdbx_strand_id
1 'polypeptide(L)'
;LDKNFNVEDLIKIKYPVMVKPVDNGGGVGMSICNNQDELIQGSKNAINNSRKKLFLTERYMECDDIVAYYTFQDGKIFLSAIADRITTKKQGISSPVCIASIYPSKHHEQYYKKIHPIMSKMFRGLGINNGVLAIQFFVENDNYYAYDPGFRLQGEAMHIHINKINGFDHRIMLINFALTGSMGIKNLREKNDFLFGGKQCCTLWVLLKSGLIKNIYGIKELEKDSSVIFVMQRFNEGETVLENMVGNEKQVLARIYIVSETKVELVSKINSIKSSLSVIDENENEMIVDLLDTSLL
;
A
#
# COMPACT_ATOMS: atom_id res chain seq x y z
N LEU A 1 23.37 1.87 9.59
CA LEU A 1 24.58 1.03 9.49
C LEU A 1 25.09 1.06 8.04
N ASP A 2 26.39 0.91 7.85
CA ASP A 2 27.07 0.86 6.54
C ASP A 2 27.72 -0.51 6.29
N LYS A 3 28.49 -0.63 5.21
CA LYS A 3 29.20 -1.88 4.84
C LYS A 3 30.24 -2.37 5.85
N ASN A 4 30.68 -1.51 6.77
CA ASN A 4 31.69 -1.80 7.78
C ASN A 4 31.07 -2.07 9.18
N PHE A 5 29.75 -2.28 9.24
CA PHE A 5 29.09 -2.59 10.52
C PHE A 5 29.72 -3.82 11.17
N ASN A 6 29.95 -3.76 12.47
CA ASN A 6 30.45 -4.91 13.22
C ASN A 6 29.26 -5.80 13.63
N VAL A 7 29.38 -7.10 13.41
CA VAL A 7 28.39 -8.07 13.85
C VAL A 7 28.18 -8.04 15.36
N GLU A 8 29.19 -7.65 16.14
CA GLU A 8 29.10 -7.47 17.59
C GLU A 8 28.13 -6.35 18.00
N ASP A 9 27.95 -5.32 17.14
CA ASP A 9 26.94 -4.28 17.36
C ASP A 9 25.50 -4.81 17.28
N LEU A 10 25.34 -6.02 16.72
CA LEU A 10 24.06 -6.68 16.49
C LEU A 10 23.71 -7.71 17.59
N ILE A 11 24.58 -7.97 18.56
CA ILE A 11 24.39 -8.98 19.64
C ILE A 11 23.13 -8.70 20.49
N LYS A 12 22.67 -7.44 20.54
CA LYS A 12 21.46 -7.04 21.31
C LYS A 12 20.18 -7.11 20.48
N ILE A 13 20.24 -7.53 19.22
CA ILE A 13 19.08 -7.58 18.34
C ILE A 13 18.21 -8.78 18.69
N LYS A 14 16.91 -8.52 18.90
CA LYS A 14 15.89 -9.56 19.05
C LYS A 14 15.29 -9.85 17.69
N TYR A 15 15.44 -11.08 17.22
CA TYR A 15 14.85 -11.55 15.96
C TYR A 15 13.35 -11.89 16.11
N PRO A 16 12.55 -11.82 15.02
CA PRO A 16 12.93 -11.42 13.67
C PRO A 16 13.11 -9.90 13.53
N VAL A 17 13.96 -9.49 12.56
CA VAL A 17 14.18 -8.09 12.22
C VAL A 17 13.92 -7.84 10.74
N MET A 18 13.50 -6.62 10.41
CA MET A 18 13.43 -6.09 9.05
C MET A 18 14.71 -5.33 8.73
N VAL A 19 15.36 -5.67 7.63
CA VAL A 19 16.48 -4.92 7.06
C VAL A 19 16.02 -4.22 5.80
N LYS A 20 16.33 -2.93 5.65
CA LYS A 20 15.91 -2.15 4.48
C LYS A 20 16.95 -1.11 4.06
N PRO A 21 17.08 -0.79 2.76
CA PRO A 21 17.86 0.36 2.28
C PRO A 21 17.29 1.66 2.85
N VAL A 22 18.15 2.65 3.12
CA VAL A 22 17.69 3.96 3.63
C VAL A 22 17.06 4.86 2.56
N ASP A 23 17.23 4.54 1.27
CA ASP A 23 16.93 5.43 0.15
C ASP A 23 16.28 4.70 -1.04
N ASN A 24 15.58 3.61 -0.77
CA ASN A 24 14.79 2.87 -1.76
C ASN A 24 13.37 2.65 -1.24
N GLY A 25 12.44 2.30 -2.13
CA GLY A 25 11.03 2.08 -1.82
C GLY A 25 10.45 0.85 -2.50
N GLY A 26 9.15 0.58 -2.27
CA GLY A 26 8.42 -0.51 -2.92
C GLY A 26 8.90 -1.92 -2.56
N GLY A 27 9.55 -2.10 -1.41
CA GLY A 27 10.07 -3.40 -0.96
C GLY A 27 11.43 -3.78 -1.57
N VAL A 28 12.01 -2.98 -2.46
CA VAL A 28 13.27 -3.31 -3.14
C VAL A 28 14.43 -3.31 -2.15
N GLY A 29 15.14 -4.44 -2.06
CA GLY A 29 16.28 -4.62 -1.15
C GLY A 29 15.91 -4.85 0.31
N MET A 30 14.63 -5.01 0.64
CA MET A 30 14.16 -5.34 1.98
C MET A 30 14.27 -6.85 2.25
N SER A 31 14.54 -7.21 3.51
CA SER A 31 14.66 -8.61 3.94
C SER A 31 14.19 -8.76 5.39
N ILE A 32 13.43 -9.83 5.66
CA ILE A 32 13.09 -10.25 7.04
C ILE A 32 14.12 -11.30 7.46
N CYS A 33 14.81 -11.05 8.56
CA CYS A 33 15.91 -11.89 9.03
C CYS A 33 15.55 -12.49 10.40
N ASN A 34 15.63 -13.82 10.52
CA ASN A 34 15.28 -14.58 11.72
C ASN A 34 16.51 -14.95 12.57
N ASN A 35 17.69 -14.77 12.02
CA ASN A 35 18.97 -15.08 12.65
C ASN A 35 20.08 -14.21 12.08
N GLN A 36 21.29 -14.37 12.62
CA GLN A 36 22.45 -13.57 12.25
C GLN A 36 22.90 -13.78 10.81
N ASP A 37 22.85 -15.01 10.30
CA ASP A 37 23.29 -15.30 8.93
C ASP A 37 22.36 -14.64 7.90
N GLU A 38 21.03 -14.72 8.13
CA GLU A 38 20.05 -14.02 7.33
C GLU A 38 20.21 -12.49 7.42
N LEU A 39 20.56 -11.96 8.61
CA LEU A 39 20.84 -10.53 8.79
C LEU A 39 22.05 -10.08 7.95
N ILE A 40 23.12 -10.86 7.92
CA ILE A 40 24.30 -10.56 7.10
C ILE A 40 23.94 -10.57 5.60
N GLN A 41 23.14 -11.54 5.15
CA GLN A 41 22.69 -11.61 3.76
C GLN A 41 21.75 -10.44 3.42
N GLY A 42 20.76 -10.17 4.28
CA GLY A 42 19.82 -9.07 4.14
C GLY A 42 20.50 -7.70 4.11
N SER A 43 21.54 -7.51 4.94
CA SER A 43 22.35 -6.29 4.95
C SER A 43 23.09 -6.07 3.65
N LYS A 44 23.70 -7.13 3.09
CA LYS A 44 24.37 -7.07 1.76
C LYS A 44 23.34 -6.70 0.67
N ASN A 45 22.18 -7.33 0.68
CA ASN A 45 21.08 -7.03 -0.24
C ASN A 45 20.64 -5.56 -0.13
N ALA A 46 20.43 -5.06 1.08
CA ALA A 46 20.02 -3.68 1.34
C ALA A 46 21.11 -2.67 0.87
N ILE A 47 22.40 -2.92 1.18
CA ILE A 47 23.51 -2.08 0.74
C ILE A 47 23.62 -2.04 -0.80
N ASN A 48 23.45 -3.17 -1.47
CA ASN A 48 23.50 -3.25 -2.93
C ASN A 48 22.39 -2.44 -3.59
N ASN A 49 21.21 -2.38 -2.95
CA ASN A 49 20.04 -1.64 -3.41
C ASN A 49 19.95 -0.22 -2.84
N SER A 50 20.96 0.26 -2.09
CA SER A 50 21.03 1.64 -1.58
C SER A 50 22.06 2.45 -2.38
N ARG A 51 21.66 3.65 -2.80
CA ARG A 51 22.58 4.62 -3.41
C ARG A 51 23.60 5.14 -2.41
N LYS A 52 23.15 5.37 -1.16
CA LYS A 52 23.99 5.83 -0.05
C LYS A 52 24.83 4.72 0.57
N LYS A 53 24.62 3.46 0.16
CA LYS A 53 25.26 2.29 0.76
C LYS A 53 25.04 2.15 2.26
N LEU A 54 23.84 2.54 2.70
CA LEU A 54 23.39 2.48 4.08
C LEU A 54 22.13 1.61 4.18
N PHE A 55 21.93 1.00 5.34
CA PHE A 55 20.72 0.25 5.66
C PHE A 55 20.22 0.54 7.08
N LEU A 56 18.94 0.24 7.30
CA LEU A 56 18.30 0.25 8.61
C LEU A 56 17.97 -1.17 9.02
N THR A 57 18.04 -1.43 10.32
CA THR A 57 17.54 -2.66 10.94
C THR A 57 16.50 -2.26 11.97
N GLU A 58 15.31 -2.84 11.88
CA GLU A 58 14.17 -2.54 12.75
C GLU A 58 13.55 -3.85 13.25
N ARG A 59 12.84 -3.80 14.37
CA ARG A 59 12.02 -4.93 14.81
C ARG A 59 11.01 -5.28 13.70
N TYR A 60 10.99 -6.54 13.27
CA TYR A 60 9.91 -7.01 12.42
C TYR A 60 8.64 -7.21 13.27
N MET A 61 7.52 -6.70 12.78
CA MET A 61 6.23 -6.76 13.45
C MET A 61 5.25 -7.60 12.63
N GLU A 62 4.79 -8.72 13.22
CA GLU A 62 3.70 -9.53 12.67
C GLU A 62 2.39 -9.08 13.33
N CYS A 63 1.78 -8.06 12.77
CA CYS A 63 0.59 -7.41 13.31
C CYS A 63 -0.24 -6.80 12.19
N ASP A 64 -1.35 -6.16 12.54
CA ASP A 64 -2.15 -5.43 11.57
C ASP A 64 -1.36 -4.25 10.98
N ASP A 65 -1.50 -4.04 9.68
CA ASP A 65 -0.91 -2.92 8.94
C ASP A 65 -2.05 -2.06 8.40
N ILE A 66 -2.01 -0.77 8.68
CA ILE A 66 -3.01 0.19 8.21
C ILE A 66 -2.36 1.39 7.55
N VAL A 67 -3.13 2.08 6.72
CA VAL A 67 -2.73 3.36 6.14
C VAL A 67 -3.84 4.39 6.33
N ALA A 68 -3.47 5.58 6.84
CA ALA A 68 -4.36 6.72 7.01
C ALA A 68 -4.01 7.80 5.97
N TYR A 69 -5.03 8.31 5.28
CA TYR A 69 -4.90 9.34 4.25
C TYR A 69 -5.47 10.67 4.74
N TYR A 70 -4.66 11.71 4.63
CA TYR A 70 -5.01 13.06 5.07
C TYR A 70 -5.04 14.03 3.91
N THR A 71 -6.02 14.93 3.95
CA THR A 71 -6.12 16.10 3.08
C THR A 71 -5.96 17.36 3.92
N PHE A 72 -5.13 18.28 3.46
CA PHE A 72 -4.92 19.58 4.08
C PHE A 72 -5.39 20.67 3.13
N GLN A 73 -6.21 21.58 3.62
CA GLN A 73 -6.64 22.74 2.89
C GLN A 73 -6.79 23.93 3.83
N ASP A 74 -6.01 25.00 3.59
CA ASP A 74 -6.04 26.25 4.34
C ASP A 74 -5.90 26.03 5.86
N GLY A 75 -4.95 25.19 6.27
CA GLY A 75 -4.69 24.81 7.65
C GLY A 75 -5.71 23.87 8.29
N LYS A 76 -6.77 23.52 7.58
CA LYS A 76 -7.74 22.50 8.03
C LYS A 76 -7.23 21.11 7.68
N ILE A 77 -7.42 20.18 8.60
CA ILE A 77 -6.93 18.80 8.51
C ILE A 77 -8.11 17.86 8.43
N PHE A 78 -8.13 17.01 7.41
CA PHE A 78 -9.17 16.04 7.17
C PHE A 78 -8.55 14.64 7.10
N LEU A 79 -9.04 13.70 7.91
CA LEU A 79 -8.83 12.28 7.64
C LEU A 79 -9.77 11.93 6.47
N SER A 80 -9.21 11.54 5.33
CA SER A 80 -10.00 11.32 4.11
C SER A 80 -10.24 9.86 3.79
N ALA A 81 -9.41 8.97 4.32
CA ALA A 81 -9.62 7.53 4.30
C ALA A 81 -8.70 6.84 5.30
N ILE A 82 -9.07 5.61 5.66
CA ILE A 82 -8.22 4.69 6.43
C ILE A 82 -8.46 3.27 5.94
N ALA A 83 -7.40 2.51 5.70
CA ALA A 83 -7.48 1.16 5.16
C ALA A 83 -6.69 0.16 5.99
N ASP A 84 -7.16 -1.08 6.02
CA ASP A 84 -6.35 -2.24 6.35
C ASP A 84 -5.53 -2.63 5.13
N ARG A 85 -4.22 -2.89 5.31
CA ARG A 85 -3.32 -3.37 4.26
C ARG A 85 -3.07 -4.87 4.47
N ILE A 86 -3.41 -5.64 3.47
CA ILE A 86 -3.19 -7.10 3.49
C ILE A 86 -2.00 -7.40 2.59
N THR A 87 -1.06 -8.18 3.10
CA THR A 87 0.17 -8.51 2.40
C THR A 87 0.26 -10.01 2.12
N THR A 88 1.11 -10.40 1.17
CA THR A 88 1.48 -11.79 0.95
C THR A 88 2.02 -12.41 2.24
N LYS A 89 1.89 -13.73 2.36
CA LYS A 89 2.56 -14.46 3.43
C LYS A 89 4.08 -14.36 3.27
N LYS A 90 4.79 -14.33 4.39
CA LYS A 90 6.24 -14.34 4.42
C LYS A 90 6.78 -15.61 3.72
N GLN A 91 7.72 -15.43 2.80
CA GLN A 91 8.43 -16.51 2.14
C GLN A 91 9.94 -16.28 2.27
N GLY A 92 10.63 -17.13 3.03
CA GLY A 92 12.07 -16.98 3.28
C GLY A 92 12.43 -15.63 3.91
N ILE A 93 13.44 -14.98 3.38
CA ILE A 93 13.93 -13.65 3.84
C ILE A 93 13.33 -12.48 3.07
N SER A 94 12.42 -12.72 2.10
CA SER A 94 11.80 -11.66 1.30
C SER A 94 10.80 -10.84 2.11
N SER A 95 10.60 -9.58 1.72
CA SER A 95 9.56 -8.72 2.31
C SER A 95 8.18 -9.09 1.77
N PRO A 96 7.12 -9.09 2.62
CA PRO A 96 5.75 -9.19 2.14
C PRO A 96 5.37 -8.04 1.21
N VAL A 97 4.55 -8.35 0.18
CA VAL A 97 4.05 -7.38 -0.79
C VAL A 97 2.56 -7.16 -0.54
N CYS A 98 2.08 -5.92 -0.62
CA CYS A 98 0.66 -5.62 -0.49
C CYS A 98 -0.13 -6.29 -1.63
N ILE A 99 -1.23 -6.98 -1.26
CA ILE A 99 -2.17 -7.62 -2.20
C ILE A 99 -3.56 -7.02 -2.13
N ALA A 100 -3.88 -6.31 -1.04
CA ALA A 100 -5.14 -5.58 -0.95
C ALA A 100 -5.06 -4.44 0.07
N SER A 101 -5.84 -3.38 -0.18
CA SER A 101 -6.19 -2.35 0.80
C SER A 101 -7.71 -2.32 0.94
N ILE A 102 -8.22 -2.52 2.15
CA ILE A 102 -9.65 -2.63 2.46
C ILE A 102 -10.11 -1.39 3.21
N TYR A 103 -11.19 -0.78 2.77
CA TYR A 103 -11.74 0.45 3.33
C TYR A 103 -13.22 0.29 3.70
N PRO A 104 -13.65 0.92 4.82
CA PRO A 104 -12.80 1.49 5.86
C PRO A 104 -12.06 0.41 6.65
N SER A 105 -10.92 0.76 7.26
CA SER A 105 -10.19 -0.14 8.15
C SER A 105 -11.04 -0.61 9.33
N LYS A 106 -10.87 -1.85 9.79
CA LYS A 106 -11.47 -2.34 11.04
C LYS A 106 -11.05 -1.52 12.27
N HIS A 107 -9.92 -0.81 12.19
CA HIS A 107 -9.40 0.05 13.25
C HIS A 107 -9.89 1.51 13.17
N HIS A 108 -10.79 1.86 12.25
CA HIS A 108 -11.18 3.24 11.96
C HIS A 108 -11.70 4.02 13.17
N GLU A 109 -12.55 3.41 14.02
CA GLU A 109 -13.08 4.11 15.19
C GLU A 109 -12.02 4.44 16.22
N GLN A 110 -11.17 3.45 16.56
CA GLN A 110 -10.12 3.61 17.54
C GLN A 110 -9.07 4.61 17.06
N TYR A 111 -8.67 4.50 15.78
CA TYR A 111 -7.78 5.46 15.13
C TYR A 111 -8.33 6.88 15.23
N TYR A 112 -9.60 7.08 14.84
CA TYR A 112 -10.23 8.40 14.86
C TYR A 112 -10.30 9.00 16.26
N LYS A 113 -10.63 8.18 17.25
CA LYS A 113 -10.76 8.63 18.66
C LYS A 113 -9.42 8.90 19.34
N LYS A 114 -8.42 8.03 19.13
CA LYS A 114 -7.15 8.08 19.89
C LYS A 114 -5.98 8.71 19.10
N ILE A 115 -5.85 8.38 17.81
CA ILE A 115 -4.65 8.70 17.02
C ILE A 115 -4.83 9.97 16.20
N HIS A 116 -5.97 10.13 15.53
CA HIS A 116 -6.25 11.30 14.70
C HIS A 116 -6.06 12.66 15.43
N PRO A 117 -6.46 12.84 16.70
CA PRO A 117 -6.18 14.09 17.44
C PRO A 117 -4.69 14.35 17.65
N ILE A 118 -3.90 13.29 17.94
CA ILE A 118 -2.44 13.37 18.11
C ILE A 118 -1.77 13.76 16.80
N MET A 119 -2.14 13.08 15.70
CA MET A 119 -1.65 13.38 14.36
C MET A 119 -2.01 14.80 13.94
N SER A 120 -3.25 15.23 14.19
CA SER A 120 -3.70 16.59 13.88
C SER A 120 -2.93 17.66 14.66
N LYS A 121 -2.57 17.39 15.92
CA LYS A 121 -1.71 18.28 16.72
C LYS A 121 -0.30 18.37 16.13
N MET A 122 0.27 17.22 15.76
CA MET A 122 1.59 17.15 15.12
C MET A 122 1.61 17.92 13.78
N PHE A 123 0.64 17.69 12.91
CA PHE A 123 0.57 18.37 11.61
C PHE A 123 0.42 19.88 11.73
N ARG A 124 -0.36 20.35 12.71
CA ARG A 124 -0.43 21.81 13.02
C ARG A 124 0.91 22.36 13.51
N GLY A 125 1.60 21.59 14.38
CA GLY A 125 2.93 21.98 14.88
C GLY A 125 3.99 22.05 13.78
N LEU A 126 3.84 21.23 12.71
CA LEU A 126 4.70 21.26 11.53
C LEU A 126 4.31 22.36 10.53
N GLY A 127 3.23 23.10 10.76
CA GLY A 127 2.78 24.16 9.86
C GLY A 127 2.23 23.68 8.51
N ILE A 128 1.73 22.45 8.43
CA ILE A 128 1.16 21.91 7.17
C ILE A 128 -0.18 22.57 6.89
N ASN A 129 -0.26 23.34 5.82
CA ASN A 129 -1.46 24.11 5.45
C ASN A 129 -2.21 23.50 4.27
N ASN A 130 -1.53 23.06 3.24
CA ASN A 130 -2.12 22.53 2.00
C ASN A 130 -1.36 21.30 1.53
N GLY A 131 -2.07 20.31 0.97
CA GLY A 131 -1.45 19.12 0.42
C GLY A 131 -2.22 17.83 0.77
N VAL A 132 -1.58 16.72 0.51
CA VAL A 132 -2.08 15.38 0.84
C VAL A 132 -0.96 14.55 1.48
N LEU A 133 -1.31 13.71 2.43
CA LEU A 133 -0.36 12.86 3.12
C LEU A 133 -0.98 11.48 3.34
N ALA A 134 -0.20 10.43 3.12
CA ALA A 134 -0.52 9.12 3.67
C ALA A 134 0.53 8.73 4.71
N ILE A 135 0.10 8.03 5.73
CA ILE A 135 0.98 7.51 6.76
C ILE A 135 0.56 6.10 7.13
N GLN A 136 1.53 5.19 7.15
CA GLN A 136 1.31 3.79 7.47
C GLN A 136 1.62 3.54 8.94
N PHE A 137 0.84 2.63 9.55
CA PHE A 137 1.00 2.24 10.94
C PHE A 137 0.92 0.73 11.08
N PHE A 138 1.78 0.19 11.91
CA PHE A 138 1.55 -1.12 12.52
C PHE A 138 0.64 -0.97 13.73
N VAL A 139 -0.29 -1.91 13.89
CA VAL A 139 -1.22 -1.93 15.04
C VAL A 139 -1.01 -3.24 15.80
N GLU A 140 -0.46 -3.13 17.00
CA GLU A 140 -0.16 -4.25 17.88
C GLU A 140 -0.69 -3.98 19.28
N ASN A 141 -1.61 -4.80 19.79
CA ASN A 141 -2.20 -4.64 21.13
C ASN A 141 -2.73 -3.21 21.40
N ASP A 142 -3.52 -2.68 20.45
CA ASP A 142 -4.08 -1.32 20.49
C ASP A 142 -3.06 -0.17 20.48
N ASN A 143 -1.79 -0.46 20.25
CA ASN A 143 -0.75 0.54 20.03
C ASN A 143 -0.51 0.75 18.54
N TYR A 144 -0.29 2.00 18.14
CA TYR A 144 -0.08 2.41 16.76
C TYR A 144 1.35 2.90 16.57
N TYR A 145 2.09 2.28 15.68
CA TYR A 145 3.49 2.59 15.38
C TYR A 145 3.58 3.13 13.95
N ALA A 146 3.75 4.45 13.82
CA ALA A 146 3.92 5.09 12.51
C ALA A 146 5.28 4.72 11.91
N TYR A 147 5.32 4.31 10.62
CA TYR A 147 6.57 3.87 10.02
C TYR A 147 6.88 4.43 8.62
N ASP A 148 5.89 4.85 7.84
CA ASP A 148 6.11 5.37 6.48
C ASP A 148 5.19 6.56 6.17
N PRO A 149 5.60 7.79 6.51
CA PRO A 149 4.88 9.01 6.12
C PRO A 149 5.28 9.46 4.71
N GLY A 150 4.28 9.73 3.86
CA GLY A 150 4.49 10.26 2.52
C GLY A 150 3.66 11.51 2.26
N PHE A 151 4.27 12.71 2.26
CA PHE A 151 3.59 13.98 1.93
C PHE A 151 3.51 14.16 0.41
N ARG A 152 2.70 13.35 -0.23
CA ARG A 152 2.48 13.27 -1.68
C ARG A 152 1.27 12.41 -2.02
N LEU A 153 0.85 12.40 -3.28
CA LEU A 153 -0.03 11.35 -3.78
C LEU A 153 0.67 9.98 -3.63
N GLN A 154 -0.07 9.02 -3.11
CA GLN A 154 0.42 7.66 -2.94
C GLN A 154 0.27 6.85 -4.23
N GLY A 155 1.22 5.93 -4.44
CA GLY A 155 1.19 5.02 -5.58
C GLY A 155 -0.02 4.07 -5.58
N GLU A 156 -0.62 3.83 -4.42
CA GLU A 156 -1.88 3.08 -4.28
C GLU A 156 -3.09 3.79 -4.89
N ALA A 157 -2.94 5.07 -5.25
CA ALA A 157 -3.94 5.90 -5.94
C ALA A 157 -5.31 5.95 -5.23
N MET A 158 -5.31 6.05 -3.89
CA MET A 158 -6.51 6.16 -3.06
C MET A 158 -7.47 7.29 -3.49
N HIS A 159 -6.94 8.32 -4.14
CA HIS A 159 -7.74 9.41 -4.68
C HIS A 159 -8.84 8.94 -5.66
N ILE A 160 -8.72 7.73 -6.24
CA ILE A 160 -9.73 7.14 -7.13
C ILE A 160 -11.01 6.85 -6.33
N HIS A 161 -10.92 6.17 -5.18
CA HIS A 161 -12.08 5.92 -4.30
C HIS A 161 -12.64 7.22 -3.74
N ILE A 162 -11.78 8.12 -3.24
CA ILE A 162 -12.19 9.42 -2.69
C ILE A 162 -12.94 10.23 -3.75
N ASN A 163 -12.43 10.31 -4.97
CA ASN A 163 -13.10 11.02 -6.04
C ASN A 163 -14.45 10.39 -6.40
N LYS A 164 -14.51 9.07 -6.51
CA LYS A 164 -15.74 8.35 -6.86
C LYS A 164 -16.85 8.54 -5.83
N ILE A 165 -16.50 8.53 -4.53
CA ILE A 165 -17.49 8.52 -3.45
C ILE A 165 -17.71 9.91 -2.86
N ASN A 166 -16.63 10.63 -2.55
CA ASN A 166 -16.68 11.93 -1.89
C ASN A 166 -16.74 13.11 -2.89
N GLY A 167 -16.53 12.86 -4.18
CA GLY A 167 -16.69 13.87 -5.23
C GLY A 167 -15.60 14.94 -5.25
N PHE A 168 -14.37 14.62 -4.80
CA PHE A 168 -13.20 15.50 -4.97
C PHE A 168 -11.93 14.70 -5.31
N ASP A 169 -11.09 15.26 -6.17
CA ASP A 169 -9.90 14.61 -6.69
C ASP A 169 -8.64 15.31 -6.19
N HIS A 170 -7.83 14.59 -5.43
CA HIS A 170 -6.57 15.09 -4.90
C HIS A 170 -5.59 15.55 -5.99
N ARG A 171 -5.64 14.95 -7.19
CA ARG A 171 -4.79 15.38 -8.33
C ARG A 171 -5.17 16.78 -8.77
N ILE A 172 -6.47 17.03 -8.93
CA ILE A 172 -6.99 18.35 -9.31
C ILE A 172 -6.67 19.37 -8.22
N MET A 173 -6.85 19.01 -6.93
CA MET A 173 -6.50 19.86 -5.79
C MET A 173 -5.02 20.27 -5.82
N LEU A 174 -4.11 19.34 -6.04
CA LEU A 174 -2.66 19.61 -6.07
C LEU A 174 -2.26 20.43 -7.31
N ILE A 175 -2.88 20.19 -8.48
CA ILE A 175 -2.67 20.99 -9.68
C ILE A 175 -3.16 22.43 -9.44
N ASN A 176 -4.36 22.60 -8.88
CA ASN A 176 -4.87 23.93 -8.51
C ASN A 176 -3.94 24.66 -7.56
N PHE A 177 -3.46 23.95 -6.52
CA PHE A 177 -2.52 24.54 -5.58
C PHE A 177 -1.22 24.99 -6.24
N ALA A 178 -0.66 24.18 -7.14
CA ALA A 178 0.55 24.54 -7.88
C ALA A 178 0.36 25.76 -8.78
N LEU A 179 -0.82 25.92 -9.37
CA LEU A 179 -1.13 27.02 -10.30
C LEU A 179 -1.60 28.31 -9.60
N THR A 180 -2.30 28.19 -8.47
CA THR A 180 -3.03 29.32 -7.86
C THR A 180 -2.71 29.57 -6.39
N GLY A 181 -1.98 28.66 -5.73
CA GLY A 181 -1.76 28.69 -4.28
C GLY A 181 -2.97 28.20 -3.45
N SER A 182 -4.05 27.73 -4.09
CA SER A 182 -5.26 27.23 -3.42
C SER A 182 -5.58 25.79 -3.85
N MET A 183 -5.95 24.94 -2.90
CA MET A 183 -6.43 23.56 -3.19
C MET A 183 -7.78 23.56 -3.94
N GLY A 184 -8.55 24.66 -3.86
CA GLY A 184 -9.67 24.96 -4.74
C GLY A 184 -10.99 24.24 -4.46
N ILE A 185 -11.09 23.38 -3.44
CA ILE A 185 -12.32 22.68 -3.14
C ILE A 185 -13.19 23.49 -2.17
N LYS A 186 -14.37 23.90 -2.65
CA LYS A 186 -15.41 24.46 -1.79
C LYS A 186 -16.08 23.35 -0.99
N ASN A 187 -16.42 23.63 0.27
CA ASN A 187 -17.17 22.74 1.16
C ASN A 187 -16.47 21.36 1.34
N LEU A 188 -15.12 21.33 1.38
CA LEU A 188 -14.37 20.09 1.59
C LEU A 188 -14.82 19.35 2.87
N ARG A 189 -15.16 20.10 3.93
CA ARG A 189 -15.66 19.53 5.20
C ARG A 189 -16.93 18.69 5.02
N GLU A 190 -17.86 19.12 4.17
CA GLU A 190 -19.13 18.46 3.91
C GLU A 190 -18.95 17.24 3.00
N LYS A 191 -17.99 17.32 2.09
CA LYS A 191 -17.69 16.25 1.13
C LYS A 191 -16.82 15.14 1.71
N ASN A 192 -15.92 15.49 2.64
CA ASN A 192 -14.92 14.54 3.14
C ASN A 192 -15.55 13.59 4.17
N ASP A 193 -15.83 12.39 3.74
CA ASP A 193 -16.24 11.27 4.59
C ASP A 193 -15.25 10.12 4.47
N PHE A 194 -14.48 9.87 5.54
CA PHE A 194 -13.49 8.80 5.57
C PHE A 194 -14.08 7.40 5.72
N LEU A 195 -15.40 7.31 5.97
CA LEU A 195 -16.17 6.06 6.02
C LEU A 195 -16.91 5.77 4.71
N PHE A 196 -16.79 6.65 3.71
CA PHE A 196 -17.35 6.47 2.38
C PHE A 196 -18.86 6.25 2.33
N GLY A 197 -19.62 6.90 3.21
CA GLY A 197 -21.08 6.71 3.31
C GLY A 197 -21.49 5.29 3.77
N GLY A 198 -20.58 4.59 4.43
CA GLY A 198 -20.79 3.19 4.85
C GLY A 198 -20.46 2.15 3.78
N LYS A 199 -20.04 2.56 2.58
CA LYS A 199 -19.63 1.64 1.51
C LYS A 199 -18.35 0.89 1.88
N GLN A 200 -18.19 -0.30 1.29
CA GLN A 200 -17.01 -1.13 1.42
C GLN A 200 -16.18 -1.06 0.14
N CYS A 201 -14.90 -0.74 0.27
CA CYS A 201 -14.02 -0.58 -0.88
C CYS A 201 -12.80 -1.48 -0.78
N CYS A 202 -12.28 -1.86 -1.93
CA CYS A 202 -11.02 -2.62 -2.02
C CYS A 202 -10.18 -2.08 -3.18
N THR A 203 -8.88 -1.89 -2.93
CA THR A 203 -7.88 -1.88 -3.98
C THR A 203 -7.24 -3.26 -3.97
N LEU A 204 -7.53 -4.08 -4.96
CA LEU A 204 -6.97 -5.43 -5.12
C LEU A 204 -5.75 -5.36 -6.03
N TRP A 205 -4.65 -5.96 -5.62
CA TRP A 205 -3.40 -6.01 -6.38
C TRP A 205 -3.21 -7.42 -6.94
N VAL A 206 -2.95 -7.50 -8.22
CA VAL A 206 -2.69 -8.77 -8.93
C VAL A 206 -1.20 -8.90 -9.12
N LEU A 207 -0.57 -9.86 -8.43
CA LEU A 207 0.86 -10.11 -8.49
C LEU A 207 1.16 -11.25 -9.46
N LEU A 208 2.24 -11.12 -10.24
CA LEU A 208 2.68 -12.14 -11.19
C LEU A 208 3.98 -12.81 -10.75
N LYS A 209 4.14 -14.07 -11.12
CA LYS A 209 5.44 -14.75 -11.19
C LYS A 209 6.29 -14.14 -12.31
N SER A 210 7.60 -14.40 -12.29
CA SER A 210 8.48 -14.09 -13.42
C SER A 210 8.12 -14.93 -14.65
N GLY A 211 8.31 -14.35 -15.83
CA GLY A 211 8.04 -15.00 -17.11
C GLY A 211 7.53 -14.03 -18.18
N LEU A 212 7.47 -14.50 -19.42
CA LEU A 212 6.86 -13.80 -20.55
C LEU A 212 5.34 -13.95 -20.50
N ILE A 213 4.60 -12.85 -20.48
CA ILE A 213 3.14 -12.84 -20.47
C ILE A 213 2.66 -13.15 -21.89
N LYS A 214 2.03 -14.33 -22.09
CA LYS A 214 1.44 -14.73 -23.37
C LYS A 214 0.03 -14.17 -23.53
N ASN A 215 -0.84 -14.41 -22.53
CA ASN A 215 -2.23 -13.96 -22.56
C ASN A 215 -2.68 -13.42 -21.20
N ILE A 216 -3.57 -12.42 -21.24
CA ILE A 216 -4.26 -11.84 -20.09
C ILE A 216 -5.76 -11.95 -20.31
N TYR A 217 -6.46 -12.70 -19.46
CA TYR A 217 -7.91 -12.89 -19.50
C TYR A 217 -8.60 -12.19 -18.34
N GLY A 218 -9.80 -11.68 -18.58
CA GLY A 218 -10.70 -11.13 -17.55
C GLY A 218 -10.56 -9.63 -17.31
N ILE A 219 -9.45 -8.96 -17.63
CA ILE A 219 -9.26 -7.50 -17.37
C ILE A 219 -10.30 -6.65 -18.12
N LYS A 220 -10.55 -6.93 -19.40
CA LYS A 220 -11.52 -6.16 -20.22
C LYS A 220 -12.96 -6.32 -19.76
N GLU A 221 -13.29 -7.47 -19.20
CA GLU A 221 -14.58 -7.77 -18.61
C GLU A 221 -14.79 -7.02 -17.31
N LEU A 222 -13.74 -6.91 -16.48
CA LEU A 222 -13.78 -6.14 -15.25
C LEU A 222 -14.04 -4.65 -15.47
N GLU A 223 -13.52 -4.06 -16.54
CA GLU A 223 -13.77 -2.65 -16.87
C GLU A 223 -15.25 -2.34 -17.19
N LYS A 224 -16.04 -3.36 -17.52
CA LYS A 224 -17.49 -3.23 -17.79
C LYS A 224 -18.35 -3.42 -16.55
N ASP A 225 -17.75 -3.87 -15.46
CA ASP A 225 -18.44 -4.13 -14.20
C ASP A 225 -18.65 -2.85 -13.41
N SER A 226 -19.89 -2.54 -13.05
CA SER A 226 -20.26 -1.29 -12.36
C SER A 226 -19.65 -1.14 -10.96
N SER A 227 -19.27 -2.24 -10.30
CA SER A 227 -18.60 -2.24 -9.00
C SER A 227 -17.09 -2.03 -9.13
N VAL A 228 -16.50 -2.23 -10.32
CA VAL A 228 -15.11 -1.93 -10.62
C VAL A 228 -15.03 -0.50 -11.16
N ILE A 229 -14.56 0.42 -10.33
CA ILE A 229 -14.54 1.84 -10.70
C ILE A 229 -13.33 2.24 -11.52
N PHE A 230 -12.26 1.45 -11.48
CA PHE A 230 -11.05 1.65 -12.27
C PHE A 230 -10.17 0.40 -12.27
N VAL A 231 -9.45 0.14 -13.36
CA VAL A 231 -8.37 -0.85 -13.44
C VAL A 231 -7.10 -0.11 -13.86
N MET A 232 -6.07 -0.18 -13.03
CA MET A 232 -4.74 0.37 -13.34
C MET A 232 -3.84 -0.78 -13.77
N GLN A 233 -3.82 -1.09 -15.05
CA GLN A 233 -2.96 -2.13 -15.63
C GLN A 233 -1.54 -1.60 -15.87
N ARG A 234 -0.52 -2.42 -15.61
CA ARG A 234 0.91 -2.06 -15.72
C ARG A 234 1.66 -2.93 -16.73
N PHE A 235 1.24 -4.16 -16.94
CA PHE A 235 1.81 -5.07 -17.93
C PHE A 235 0.80 -5.42 -19.01
N ASN A 236 1.30 -5.65 -20.22
CA ASN A 236 0.55 -6.09 -21.38
C ASN A 236 1.03 -7.47 -21.84
N GLU A 237 0.27 -8.11 -22.72
CA GLU A 237 0.71 -9.31 -23.42
C GLU A 237 1.99 -9.02 -24.21
N GLY A 238 2.95 -9.96 -24.19
CA GLY A 238 4.26 -9.82 -24.80
C GLY A 238 5.32 -9.16 -23.91
N GLU A 239 4.94 -8.64 -22.72
CA GLU A 239 5.91 -8.09 -21.77
C GLU A 239 6.40 -9.15 -20.78
N THR A 240 7.59 -8.96 -20.23
CA THR A 240 8.23 -9.92 -19.33
C THR A 240 8.31 -9.38 -17.90
N VAL A 241 7.85 -10.16 -16.95
CA VAL A 241 8.12 -9.94 -15.52
C VAL A 241 9.47 -10.56 -15.20
N LEU A 242 10.45 -9.73 -14.85
CA LEU A 242 11.81 -10.17 -14.54
C LEU A 242 11.90 -10.76 -13.13
N GLU A 243 12.83 -11.70 -12.90
CA GLU A 243 13.09 -12.32 -11.58
C GLU A 243 13.30 -11.28 -10.46
N ASN A 244 14.04 -10.20 -10.75
CA ASN A 244 14.30 -9.14 -9.78
C ASN A 244 13.09 -8.24 -9.47
N MET A 245 11.97 -8.43 -10.14
CA MET A 245 10.70 -7.79 -9.86
C MET A 245 9.85 -8.58 -8.87
N VAL A 246 10.12 -9.89 -8.72
CA VAL A 246 9.38 -10.75 -7.79
C VAL A 246 9.73 -10.40 -6.35
N GLY A 247 8.71 -10.40 -5.47
CA GLY A 247 8.87 -10.01 -4.07
C GLY A 247 8.87 -8.50 -3.80
N ASN A 248 8.48 -7.69 -4.79
CA ASN A 248 8.28 -6.25 -4.63
C ASN A 248 7.16 -5.72 -5.55
N GLU A 249 6.80 -4.44 -5.43
CA GLU A 249 5.67 -3.88 -6.19
C GLU A 249 5.84 -3.86 -7.72
N LYS A 250 7.03 -4.13 -8.24
CA LYS A 250 7.27 -4.15 -9.69
C LYS A 250 6.62 -5.35 -10.39
N GLN A 251 6.30 -6.42 -9.64
CA GLN A 251 5.61 -7.62 -10.18
C GLN A 251 4.09 -7.44 -10.35
N VAL A 252 3.53 -6.27 -9.99
CA VAL A 252 2.08 -6.01 -10.02
C VAL A 252 1.60 -5.86 -11.47
N LEU A 253 0.75 -6.78 -11.93
CA LEU A 253 0.04 -6.68 -13.21
C LEU A 253 -0.92 -5.50 -13.23
N ALA A 254 -1.78 -5.47 -12.22
CA ALA A 254 -2.84 -4.48 -12.14
C ALA A 254 -3.27 -4.19 -10.70
N ARG A 255 -3.85 -3.00 -10.51
CA ARG A 255 -4.64 -2.66 -9.32
C ARG A 255 -6.08 -2.46 -9.75
N ILE A 256 -7.00 -3.18 -9.11
CA ILE A 256 -8.44 -3.16 -9.40
C ILE A 256 -9.13 -2.44 -8.24
N TYR A 257 -9.81 -1.34 -8.54
CA TYR A 257 -10.50 -0.50 -7.56
C TYR A 257 -11.98 -0.86 -7.52
N ILE A 258 -12.44 -1.37 -6.39
CA ILE A 258 -13.77 -1.95 -6.21
C ILE A 258 -14.54 -1.13 -5.16
N VAL A 259 -15.82 -0.88 -5.42
CA VAL A 259 -16.77 -0.26 -4.48
C VAL A 259 -18.00 -1.14 -4.41
N SER A 260 -18.45 -1.45 -3.20
CA SER A 260 -19.65 -2.24 -2.92
C SER A 260 -20.47 -1.59 -1.80
N GLU A 261 -21.76 -1.84 -1.75
CA GLU A 261 -22.64 -1.31 -0.69
C GLU A 261 -22.40 -2.06 0.62
N THR A 262 -22.09 -3.35 0.55
CA THR A 262 -21.90 -4.21 1.72
C THR A 262 -20.61 -5.03 1.65
N LYS A 263 -20.15 -5.52 2.80
CA LYS A 263 -19.01 -6.43 2.91
C LYS A 263 -19.27 -7.76 2.17
N VAL A 264 -20.50 -8.27 2.22
CA VAL A 264 -20.89 -9.50 1.52
C VAL A 264 -20.76 -9.35 0.02
N GLU A 265 -21.22 -8.21 -0.53
CA GLU A 265 -21.05 -7.90 -1.96
C GLU A 265 -19.56 -7.75 -2.35
N LEU A 266 -18.78 -7.08 -1.49
CA LEU A 266 -17.33 -6.93 -1.73
C LEU A 266 -16.65 -8.30 -1.80
N VAL A 267 -16.90 -9.20 -0.84
CA VAL A 267 -16.37 -10.56 -0.82
C VAL A 267 -16.79 -11.34 -2.07
N SER A 268 -18.07 -11.29 -2.43
CA SER A 268 -18.60 -11.93 -3.65
C SER A 268 -17.88 -11.41 -4.89
N LYS A 269 -17.67 -10.10 -5.00
CA LYS A 269 -16.98 -9.49 -6.12
C LYS A 269 -15.52 -9.90 -6.23
N ILE A 270 -14.78 -9.89 -5.12
CA ILE A 270 -13.38 -10.35 -5.09
C ILE A 270 -13.29 -11.82 -5.54
N ASN A 271 -14.18 -12.68 -5.06
CA ASN A 271 -14.21 -14.09 -5.48
C ASN A 271 -14.55 -14.26 -6.96
N SER A 272 -15.47 -13.46 -7.50
CA SER A 272 -15.76 -13.43 -8.94
C SER A 272 -14.53 -13.03 -9.77
N ILE A 273 -13.79 -12.02 -9.34
CA ILE A 273 -12.53 -11.59 -9.98
C ILE A 273 -11.50 -12.73 -9.95
N LYS A 274 -11.33 -13.38 -8.81
CA LYS A 274 -10.40 -14.54 -8.65
C LYS A 274 -10.71 -15.66 -9.63
N SER A 275 -11.99 -15.92 -9.90
CA SER A 275 -12.41 -17.01 -10.79
C SER A 275 -12.37 -16.66 -12.29
N SER A 276 -12.36 -15.37 -12.63
CA SER A 276 -12.41 -14.90 -14.02
C SER A 276 -11.08 -14.37 -14.55
N LEU A 277 -10.18 -13.97 -13.65
CA LEU A 277 -8.87 -13.41 -14.02
C LEU A 277 -7.83 -14.52 -14.13
N SER A 278 -7.13 -14.57 -15.26
CA SER A 278 -6.03 -15.51 -15.51
C SER A 278 -4.95 -14.85 -16.36
N VAL A 279 -3.70 -15.19 -16.10
CA VAL A 279 -2.53 -14.70 -16.83
C VAL A 279 -1.63 -15.89 -17.14
N ILE A 280 -1.44 -16.17 -18.43
CA ILE A 280 -0.74 -17.35 -18.90
C ILE A 280 0.62 -17.01 -19.48
N ASP A 281 1.64 -17.75 -19.12
CA ASP A 281 2.99 -17.64 -19.69
C ASP A 281 3.12 -18.37 -21.04
N GLU A 282 4.28 -18.32 -21.65
CA GLU A 282 4.62 -19.00 -22.90
C GLU A 282 4.51 -20.54 -22.84
N ASN A 283 4.57 -21.11 -21.63
CA ASN A 283 4.49 -22.55 -21.35
C ASN A 283 3.09 -23.00 -20.88
N GLU A 284 2.08 -22.14 -21.03
CA GLU A 284 0.69 -22.34 -20.60
C GLU A 284 0.52 -22.46 -19.07
N ASN A 285 1.45 -21.92 -18.26
CA ASN A 285 1.33 -21.93 -16.81
C ASN A 285 0.66 -20.65 -16.31
N GLU A 286 -0.13 -20.75 -15.21
CA GLU A 286 -0.72 -19.61 -14.52
C GLU A 286 0.37 -18.78 -13.81
N MET A 287 0.42 -17.51 -14.13
CA MET A 287 1.39 -16.55 -13.59
C MET A 287 0.91 -15.80 -12.34
N ILE A 288 -0.40 -15.77 -12.05
CA ILE A 288 -0.91 -15.07 -10.86
C ILE A 288 -0.39 -15.81 -9.61
N VAL A 289 0.27 -15.07 -8.70
CA VAL A 289 0.89 -15.65 -7.50
C VAL A 289 -0.16 -15.87 -6.42
N ASP A 290 -0.71 -14.77 -5.95
CA ASP A 290 -1.67 -14.74 -4.84
C ASP A 290 -2.75 -13.68 -5.13
N LEU A 291 -3.99 -14.03 -4.87
CA LEU A 291 -5.08 -13.08 -4.74
C LEU A 291 -5.62 -13.16 -3.31
N LEU A 292 -6.18 -12.05 -2.85
CA LEU A 292 -6.71 -11.92 -1.49
C LEU A 292 -7.58 -13.12 -1.09
N ASP A 293 -7.21 -13.76 0.01
CA ASP A 293 -8.09 -14.72 0.69
C ASP A 293 -9.20 -13.95 1.41
N THR A 294 -10.42 -14.08 0.91
CA THR A 294 -11.58 -13.34 1.44
C THR A 294 -12.02 -13.79 2.83
N SER A 295 -11.48 -14.90 3.37
CA SER A 295 -11.68 -15.28 4.77
C SER A 295 -10.99 -14.31 5.75
N LEU A 296 -10.06 -13.49 5.27
CA LEU A 296 -9.37 -12.46 6.05
C LEU A 296 -10.19 -11.17 6.22
N LEU A 297 -11.30 -11.03 5.49
CA LEU A 297 -12.22 -9.90 5.56
C LEU A 297 -13.34 -10.18 6.58
#